data_4d284d0debbc64d9a7638da7caa5bbb1
#
_entry.id   4d284d0debbc64d9a7638da7caa5bbb1
#
_cell.length_a   1.000
_cell.length_b   1.000
_cell.length_c   1.000
_cell.angle_alpha   90.00
_cell.angle_beta   90.00
_cell.angle_gamma   90.00
#
_symmetry.space_group_name_H-M   'P 1'
#
loop_
_entity.id
_entity.type
_entity.pdbx_description
1 polymer ?
#
loop_
_entity_poly.entity_id
_entity_poly.type
_entity_poly.pdbx_seq_one_letter_code
_entity_poly.pdbx_strand_id
1 'polypeptide(L)'
;MSKFLSEEWAAEVTAALGQHPGFKNAIGSAELGIQFVVSDGPDGEVEYYLKSSGGDSIMAIGALEGADVTVRQSYETAGAISKGELNTQTAFMTGKLKVAGNLAKLMMHQGAIQQWSSAVSELDVEY
;
A
#
# COMPACT_ATOMS: atom_id res chain seq x y z
N MET A 1 18.40 -5.47 1.01
CA MET A 1 17.17 -6.31 1.01
C MET A 1 16.49 -6.20 2.36
N SER A 2 15.27 -5.73 2.39
CA SER A 2 14.49 -5.60 3.62
C SER A 2 13.49 -6.75 3.75
N LYS A 3 13.10 -7.03 4.99
CA LYS A 3 12.06 -8.04 5.26
C LYS A 3 10.68 -7.41 5.00
N PHE A 4 9.83 -8.14 4.29
CA PHE A 4 8.47 -7.71 3.99
C PHE A 4 7.69 -7.36 5.27
N LEU A 5 7.00 -6.25 5.27
CA LEU A 5 6.22 -5.72 6.40
C LEU A 5 7.06 -5.31 7.61
N SER A 6 8.35 -5.04 7.43
CA SER A 6 9.20 -4.47 8.47
C SER A 6 9.24 -2.94 8.35
N GLU A 7 9.73 -2.28 9.40
CA GLU A 7 9.91 -0.82 9.37
C GLU A 7 10.91 -0.42 8.29
N GLU A 8 11.95 -1.22 8.07
CA GLU A 8 12.93 -1.00 7.02
C GLU A 8 12.27 -1.06 5.64
N TRP A 9 11.41 -2.04 5.42
CA TRP A 9 10.64 -2.16 4.18
C TRP A 9 9.76 -0.91 3.95
N ALA A 10 9.06 -0.47 5.00
CA ALA A 10 8.20 0.72 4.90
C ALA A 10 9.02 1.97 4.54
N ALA A 11 10.21 2.12 5.12
CA ALA A 11 11.10 3.23 4.81
C ALA A 11 11.60 3.17 3.36
N GLU A 12 11.93 1.98 2.87
CA GLU A 12 12.34 1.79 1.48
C GLU A 12 11.22 2.11 0.51
N VAL A 13 9.98 1.71 0.82
CA VAL A 13 8.82 2.05 0.00
C VAL A 13 8.62 3.56 -0.02
N THR A 14 8.72 4.22 1.12
CA THR A 14 8.59 5.67 1.22
C THR A 14 9.61 6.37 0.32
N ALA A 15 10.87 5.94 0.36
CA ALA A 15 11.92 6.50 -0.47
C ALA A 15 11.65 6.26 -1.97
N ALA A 16 11.19 5.06 -2.31
CA ALA A 16 10.88 4.70 -3.69
C ALA A 16 9.74 5.56 -4.24
N LEU A 17 8.70 5.79 -3.44
CA LEU A 17 7.58 6.65 -3.85
C LEU A 17 8.02 8.09 -4.08
N GLY A 18 8.93 8.60 -3.26
CA GLY A 18 9.48 9.94 -3.41
C GLY A 18 10.30 10.12 -4.69
N GLN A 19 10.77 9.03 -5.28
CA GLN A 19 11.57 9.03 -6.50
C GLN A 19 10.83 8.45 -7.71
N HIS A 20 9.55 8.11 -7.57
CA HIS A 20 8.76 7.48 -8.63
C HIS A 20 7.90 8.52 -9.34
N PRO A 21 8.29 8.97 -10.55
CA PRO A 21 7.54 10.04 -11.24
C PRO A 21 6.10 9.67 -11.53
N GLY A 22 5.84 8.41 -11.90
CA GLY A 22 4.48 7.96 -12.19
C GLY A 22 3.57 8.08 -10.99
N PHE A 23 4.03 7.68 -9.81
CA PHE A 23 3.26 7.80 -8.59
C PHE A 23 3.06 9.28 -8.20
N LYS A 24 4.12 10.07 -8.24
CA LYS A 24 4.07 11.49 -7.89
C LYS A 24 3.09 12.25 -8.78
N ASN A 25 3.10 11.96 -10.06
CA ASN A 25 2.18 12.59 -11.01
C ASN A 25 0.73 12.14 -10.75
N ALA A 26 0.53 10.86 -10.46
CA ALA A 26 -0.79 10.31 -10.23
C ALA A 26 -1.42 10.82 -8.92
N ILE A 27 -0.63 10.92 -7.86
CA ILE A 27 -1.16 11.38 -6.55
C ILE A 27 -1.26 12.90 -6.47
N GLY A 28 -0.36 13.62 -7.15
CA GLY A 28 -0.33 15.07 -7.12
C GLY A 28 -0.25 15.60 -5.70
N SER A 29 -1.11 16.57 -5.37
CA SER A 29 -1.21 17.13 -4.03
C SER A 29 -2.41 16.59 -3.25
N ALA A 30 -3.00 15.48 -3.70
CA ALA A 30 -4.17 14.90 -3.06
C ALA A 30 -3.85 14.41 -1.64
N GLU A 31 -4.84 14.47 -0.78
CA GLU A 31 -4.77 13.92 0.56
C GLU A 31 -5.46 12.55 0.56
N LEU A 32 -4.71 11.51 0.90
CA LEU A 32 -5.22 10.15 0.91
C LEU A 32 -4.55 9.38 2.04
N GLY A 33 -5.35 8.76 2.88
CA GLY A 33 -4.85 7.89 3.95
C GLY A 33 -5.45 6.51 3.81
N ILE A 34 -4.61 5.48 3.68
CA ILE A 34 -5.05 4.08 3.57
C ILE A 34 -4.42 3.29 4.69
N GLN A 35 -5.26 2.67 5.52
CA GLN A 35 -4.82 1.74 6.55
C GLN A 35 -4.85 0.33 5.99
N PHE A 36 -3.76 -0.40 6.13
CA PHE A 36 -3.67 -1.79 5.71
C PHE A 36 -3.61 -2.69 6.93
N VAL A 37 -4.36 -3.79 6.91
CA VAL A 37 -4.32 -4.82 7.94
C VAL A 37 -4.04 -6.15 7.24
N VAL A 38 -2.91 -6.75 7.56
CA VAL A 38 -2.47 -8.01 6.97
C VAL A 38 -2.55 -9.11 8.04
N SER A 39 -3.35 -10.14 7.77
CA SER A 39 -3.55 -11.27 8.67
C SER A 39 -2.82 -12.52 8.17
N ASP A 40 -2.72 -13.52 9.05
CA ASP A 40 -2.17 -14.84 8.73
C ASP A 40 -0.70 -14.83 8.30
N GLY A 41 0.06 -13.83 8.74
CA GLY A 41 1.49 -13.78 8.51
C GLY A 41 2.29 -14.59 9.51
N PRO A 42 3.59 -14.81 9.24
CA PRO A 42 4.47 -15.59 10.12
C PRO A 42 4.65 -14.95 11.50
N ASP A 43 4.52 -13.65 11.61
CA ASP A 43 4.65 -12.90 12.86
C ASP A 43 3.28 -12.41 13.38
N GLY A 44 2.18 -12.97 12.85
CA GLY A 44 0.83 -12.59 13.23
C GLY A 44 0.29 -11.45 12.38
N GLU A 45 -0.67 -10.71 12.92
CA GLU A 45 -1.29 -9.59 12.23
C GLU A 45 -0.36 -8.38 12.23
N VAL A 46 -0.21 -7.75 11.07
CA VAL A 46 0.59 -6.54 10.91
C VAL A 46 -0.28 -5.43 10.34
N GLU A 47 -0.19 -4.25 10.93
CA GLU A 47 -0.85 -3.05 10.43
C GLU A 47 0.20 -2.09 9.88
N TYR A 48 -0.08 -1.51 8.72
CA TYR A 48 0.74 -0.45 8.16
C TYR A 48 -0.16 0.50 7.37
N TYR A 49 0.38 1.67 7.01
CA TYR A 49 -0.45 2.66 6.31
C TYR A 49 0.34 3.40 5.25
N LEU A 50 -0.40 3.92 4.27
CA LEU A 50 0.10 4.85 3.27
C LEU A 50 -0.64 6.16 3.47
N LYS A 51 0.11 7.26 3.66
CA LYS A 51 -0.47 8.59 3.80
C LYS A 51 0.18 9.52 2.79
N SER A 52 -0.65 10.21 2.01
CA SER A 52 -0.21 11.23 1.06
C SER A 52 -0.85 12.55 1.43
N SER A 53 -0.05 13.62 1.45
CA SER A 53 -0.53 14.97 1.76
C SER A 53 0.46 15.98 1.19
N GLY A 54 -0.05 16.99 0.48
CA GLY A 54 0.77 18.09 -0.02
C GLY A 54 1.91 17.69 -0.96
N GLY A 55 1.75 16.58 -1.66
CA GLY A 55 2.77 16.08 -2.58
C GLY A 55 3.77 15.12 -1.97
N ASP A 56 3.72 14.92 -0.65
CA ASP A 56 4.59 13.99 0.06
C ASP A 56 3.80 12.73 0.42
N SER A 57 4.45 11.57 0.29
CA SER A 57 3.86 10.30 0.64
C SER A 57 4.77 9.55 1.59
N ILE A 58 4.18 8.92 2.59
CA ILE A 58 4.90 8.16 3.60
C ILE A 58 4.19 6.83 3.83
N MET A 59 4.99 5.78 3.98
CA MET A 59 4.49 4.48 4.39
C MET A 59 5.16 4.10 5.69
N ALA A 60 4.39 3.64 6.66
CA ALA A 60 4.90 3.33 7.98
C ALA A 60 4.12 2.17 8.60
N ILE A 61 4.79 1.47 9.53
CA ILE A 61 4.16 0.40 10.30
C ILE A 61 3.35 1.02 11.44
N GLY A 62 2.15 0.54 11.64
CA GLY A 62 1.28 0.98 12.72
C GLY A 62 -0.10 1.39 12.22
N ALA A 63 -0.89 2.03 13.09
CA ALA A 63 -2.23 2.48 12.79
C ALA A 63 -2.23 3.96 12.40
N LEU A 64 -3.01 4.28 11.38
CA LEU A 64 -3.19 5.66 10.91
C LEU A 64 -4.52 6.19 11.46
N GLU A 65 -4.44 7.21 12.28
CA GLU A 65 -5.63 7.88 12.77
C GLU A 65 -6.26 8.69 11.63
N GLY A 66 -7.57 8.54 11.45
CA GLY A 66 -8.29 9.28 10.43
C GLY A 66 -8.07 8.75 9.01
N ALA A 67 -7.72 7.47 8.85
CA ALA A 67 -7.59 6.88 7.53
C ALA A 67 -8.90 6.99 6.74
N ASP A 68 -8.79 7.32 5.47
CA ASP A 68 -9.96 7.40 4.59
C ASP A 68 -10.52 6.02 4.26
N VAL A 69 -9.64 5.05 4.16
CA VAL A 69 -9.98 3.69 3.74
C VAL A 69 -9.18 2.69 4.56
N THR A 70 -9.78 1.55 4.88
CA THR A 70 -9.09 0.42 5.51
C THR A 70 -9.13 -0.77 4.56
N VAL A 71 -7.98 -1.34 4.27
CA VAL A 71 -7.84 -2.53 3.41
C VAL A 71 -7.38 -3.70 4.25
N ARG A 72 -8.16 -4.78 4.24
CA ARG A 72 -7.84 -6.03 4.95
C ARG A 72 -7.50 -7.11 3.94
N GLN A 73 -6.43 -7.84 4.19
CA GLN A 73 -5.95 -8.89 3.30
C GLN A 73 -5.13 -9.91 4.07
N SER A 74 -4.96 -11.10 3.47
CA SER A 74 -4.06 -12.10 4.03
C SER A 74 -2.61 -11.79 3.67
N TYR A 75 -1.67 -12.36 4.42
CA TYR A 75 -0.24 -12.25 4.14
C TYR A 75 0.09 -12.75 2.73
N GLU A 76 -0.53 -13.86 2.31
CA GLU A 76 -0.34 -14.41 0.98
C GLU A 76 -0.75 -13.41 -0.12
N THR A 77 -1.91 -12.78 0.05
CA THR A 77 -2.40 -11.79 -0.90
C THR A 77 -1.50 -10.55 -0.93
N ALA A 78 -1.11 -10.06 0.25
CA ALA A 78 -0.22 -8.91 0.34
C ALA A 78 1.13 -9.18 -0.33
N GLY A 79 1.68 -10.36 -0.12
CA GLY A 79 2.94 -10.77 -0.74
C GLY A 79 2.82 -10.86 -2.26
N ALA A 80 1.74 -11.43 -2.77
CA ALA A 80 1.50 -11.55 -4.20
C ALA A 80 1.40 -10.17 -4.87
N ILE A 81 0.72 -9.24 -4.23
CA ILE A 81 0.62 -7.86 -4.73
C ILE A 81 1.99 -7.18 -4.71
N SER A 82 2.73 -7.33 -3.62
CA SER A 82 4.06 -6.73 -3.48
C SER A 82 5.04 -7.26 -4.52
N LYS A 83 4.95 -8.53 -4.86
CA LYS A 83 5.80 -9.15 -5.89
C LYS A 83 5.39 -8.82 -7.32
N GLY A 84 4.25 -8.15 -7.49
CA GLY A 84 3.70 -7.87 -8.81
C GLY A 84 3.00 -9.06 -9.46
N GLU A 85 2.76 -10.13 -8.71
CA GLU A 85 2.10 -11.35 -9.20
C GLU A 85 0.58 -11.20 -9.24
N LEU A 86 0.03 -10.30 -8.45
CA LEU A 86 -1.41 -10.06 -8.34
C LEU A 86 -1.68 -8.58 -8.43
N ASN A 87 -2.58 -8.21 -9.34
CA ASN A 87 -3.00 -6.82 -9.50
C ASN A 87 -3.98 -6.44 -8.39
N THR A 88 -3.83 -5.26 -7.81
CA THR A 88 -4.67 -4.77 -6.71
C THR A 88 -6.15 -4.77 -7.11
N GLN A 89 -6.47 -4.32 -8.31
CA GLN A 89 -7.84 -4.27 -8.79
C GLN A 89 -8.44 -5.68 -8.91
N THR A 90 -7.68 -6.63 -9.44
CA THR A 90 -8.11 -8.02 -9.54
C THR A 90 -8.34 -8.61 -8.14
N ALA A 91 -7.44 -8.33 -7.20
CA ALA A 91 -7.59 -8.80 -5.83
C ALA A 91 -8.87 -8.26 -5.18
N PHE A 92 -9.21 -7.00 -5.43
CA PHE A 92 -10.44 -6.41 -4.93
C PHE A 92 -11.67 -7.08 -5.56
N MET A 93 -11.67 -7.25 -6.86
CA MET A 93 -12.80 -7.85 -7.59
C MET A 93 -13.04 -9.32 -7.23
N THR A 94 -11.99 -10.05 -6.88
CA THR A 94 -12.10 -11.47 -6.50
C THR A 94 -12.32 -11.67 -4.99
N GLY A 95 -12.47 -10.58 -4.23
CA GLY A 95 -12.73 -10.66 -2.79
C GLY A 95 -11.51 -10.94 -1.94
N LYS A 96 -10.31 -10.90 -2.50
CA LYS A 96 -9.06 -11.09 -1.74
C LYS A 96 -8.68 -9.87 -0.93
N LEU A 97 -9.13 -8.68 -1.36
CA LEU A 97 -9.03 -7.46 -0.58
C LEU A 97 -10.41 -7.08 -0.07
N LYS A 98 -10.51 -6.82 1.22
CA LYS A 98 -11.73 -6.31 1.84
C LYS A 98 -11.51 -4.85 2.16
N VAL A 99 -12.29 -3.98 1.54
CA VAL A 99 -12.09 -2.54 1.64
C VAL A 99 -13.30 -1.91 2.33
N ALA A 100 -13.04 -1.09 3.34
CA ALA A 100 -14.05 -0.34 4.07
C ALA A 100 -13.66 1.12 4.14
N GLY A 101 -14.64 2.01 4.22
CA GLY A 101 -14.43 3.44 4.33
C GLY A 101 -14.86 4.17 3.06
N ASN A 102 -14.13 5.22 2.70
CA ASN A 102 -14.48 6.07 1.56
C ASN A 102 -14.02 5.45 0.23
N LEU A 103 -14.82 4.53 -0.30
CA LEU A 103 -14.51 3.83 -1.55
C LEU A 103 -14.44 4.78 -2.74
N ALA A 104 -15.27 5.82 -2.76
CA ALA A 104 -15.26 6.79 -3.85
C ALA A 104 -13.90 7.49 -3.94
N LYS A 105 -13.34 7.88 -2.80
CA LYS A 105 -12.02 8.51 -2.75
C LYS A 105 -10.93 7.55 -3.22
N LEU A 106 -11.01 6.28 -2.81
CA LEU A 106 -10.07 5.26 -3.25
C LEU A 106 -10.12 5.10 -4.76
N MET A 107 -11.31 5.03 -5.34
CA MET A 107 -11.47 4.88 -6.78
C MET A 107 -10.99 6.09 -7.56
N MET A 108 -11.11 7.29 -7.00
CA MET A 108 -10.59 8.50 -7.62
C MET A 108 -9.06 8.47 -7.74
N HIS A 109 -8.40 7.70 -6.89
CA HIS A 109 -6.94 7.61 -6.85
C HIS A 109 -6.42 6.26 -7.33
N GLN A 110 -7.19 5.55 -8.14
CA GLN A 110 -6.82 4.23 -8.66
C GLN A 110 -5.49 4.25 -9.42
N GLY A 111 -5.25 5.30 -10.19
CA GLY A 111 -3.97 5.46 -10.90
C GLY A 111 -2.79 5.53 -9.94
N ALA A 112 -2.94 6.27 -8.83
CA ALA A 112 -1.89 6.35 -7.81
C ALA A 112 -1.66 5.00 -7.13
N ILE A 113 -2.72 4.24 -6.85
CA ILE A 113 -2.62 2.91 -6.26
C ILE A 113 -1.85 1.96 -7.19
N GLN A 114 -2.11 2.01 -8.48
CA GLN A 114 -1.39 1.20 -9.45
C GLN A 114 0.10 1.57 -9.51
N GLN A 115 0.42 2.84 -9.46
CA GLN A 115 1.80 3.31 -9.46
C GLN A 115 2.51 2.93 -8.15
N TRP A 116 1.80 2.98 -7.02
CA TRP A 116 2.31 2.50 -5.75
C TRP A 116 2.67 1.02 -5.83
N SER A 117 1.78 0.20 -6.36
CA SER A 117 1.99 -1.23 -6.52
C SER A 117 3.22 -1.50 -7.41
N SER A 118 3.36 -0.74 -8.49
CA SER A 118 4.52 -0.85 -9.39
C SER A 118 5.83 -0.51 -8.67
N ALA A 119 5.84 0.58 -7.91
CA ALA A 119 7.03 0.98 -7.15
C ALA A 119 7.44 -0.08 -6.14
N VAL A 120 6.45 -0.66 -5.42
CA VAL A 120 6.73 -1.71 -4.43
C VAL A 120 7.28 -2.96 -5.10
N SER A 121 6.74 -3.34 -6.27
CA SER A 121 7.18 -4.54 -6.97
C SER A 121 8.62 -4.46 -7.50
N GLU A 122 9.16 -3.25 -7.63
CA GLU A 122 10.54 -3.03 -8.09
C GLU A 122 11.56 -3.15 -6.96
N LEU A 123 11.11 -3.19 -5.70
CA LEU A 123 12.01 -3.29 -4.55
C LEU A 123 12.51 -4.73 -4.35
N ASP A 124 13.74 -4.84 -3.85
CA ASP A 124 14.31 -6.12 -3.47
C ASP A 124 13.90 -6.42 -2.02
N VAL A 125 12.93 -7.29 -1.86
CA VAL A 125 12.30 -7.57 -0.58
C VAL A 125 12.44 -9.05 -0.23
N GLU A 126 12.75 -9.34 1.02
CA GLU A 126 12.81 -10.70 1.55
C GLU A 126 11.43 -11.10 2.08
N TYR A 127 10.86 -12.14 1.49
CA TYR A 127 9.55 -12.69 1.89
C TYR A 127 9.65 -13.95 2.78
#